data_caf516ef8ab917f357e6dba75f65a921
#
_entry.id   caf516ef8ab917f357e6dba75f65a921
#
_cell.length_a   1.000
_cell.length_b   1.000
_cell.length_c   1.000
_cell.angle_alpha   90.00
_cell.angle_beta   90.00
_cell.angle_gamma   90.00
#
_symmetry.space_group_name_H-M   'P 1'
#
loop_
_entity.id
_entity.type
_entity.pdbx_description
1 polymer ?
#
loop_
_entity_poly.entity_id
_entity_poly.type
_entity_poly.pdbx_seq_one_letter_code
_entity_poly.pdbx_strand_id
1 'polypeptide(L)'
;MNKKLLSYLERFITEERKERFLKIIAQRTNHFTVAMEDVFQMHNTSAVVRTCEVFGVQQAHSIEGRFGKRLDAKIAMGAQKWVDVFRYNDTQSCIDTLRAQGYQIVATTPHKDAYFLNDFDITKKSAFFFGTEKEGLSAQVLSQADTFLKIPMVGFTESLNISVAVAIVLQQLTDKLRRSEVAWQLSDNERLNTLIHWTKQSIRNVNDVLTRYEEIKNTL
;
A
#
# COMPACT_ATOMS: atom_id res chain seq x y z
N MET A 1 -10.49 -10.26 -21.63
CA MET A 1 -11.10 -11.20 -20.66
C MET A 1 -11.52 -10.47 -19.38
N ASN A 2 -10.67 -9.71 -18.72
CA ASN A 2 -10.96 -9.05 -17.45
C ASN A 2 -12.12 -8.02 -17.49
N LYS A 3 -12.31 -7.25 -18.58
CA LYS A 3 -13.44 -6.30 -18.72
C LYS A 3 -14.80 -6.99 -18.70
N LYS A 4 -14.92 -8.16 -19.37
CA LYS A 4 -16.17 -8.95 -19.36
C LYS A 4 -16.49 -9.47 -17.95
N LEU A 5 -15.46 -9.91 -17.21
CA LEU A 5 -15.61 -10.34 -15.82
C LEU A 5 -16.09 -9.18 -14.94
N LEU A 6 -15.48 -7.99 -15.04
CA LEU A 6 -15.90 -6.82 -14.26
C LEU A 6 -17.38 -6.50 -14.53
N SER A 7 -17.77 -6.36 -15.80
CA SER A 7 -19.15 -6.06 -16.17
C SER A 7 -20.16 -7.13 -15.68
N TYR A 8 -19.74 -8.39 -15.61
CA TYR A 8 -20.56 -9.45 -15.02
C TYR A 8 -20.71 -9.29 -13.50
N LEU A 9 -19.60 -9.06 -12.79
CA LEU A 9 -19.59 -8.89 -11.34
C LEU A 9 -20.35 -7.64 -10.88
N GLU A 10 -20.30 -6.55 -11.64
CA GLU A 10 -21.02 -5.31 -11.36
C GLU A 10 -22.54 -5.47 -11.28
N ARG A 11 -23.10 -6.53 -11.85
CA ARG A 11 -24.54 -6.87 -11.75
C ARG A 11 -24.96 -7.30 -10.34
N PHE A 12 -24.02 -7.61 -9.47
CA PHE A 12 -24.23 -8.11 -8.10
C PHE A 12 -23.92 -7.05 -7.02
N ILE A 13 -23.64 -5.82 -7.41
CA ILE A 13 -23.47 -4.68 -6.50
C ILE A 13 -24.45 -3.55 -6.88
N THR A 14 -24.72 -2.64 -5.96
CA THR A 14 -25.58 -1.49 -6.21
C THR A 14 -24.88 -0.45 -7.09
N GLU A 15 -25.63 0.34 -7.86
CA GLU A 15 -25.07 1.42 -8.68
C GLU A 15 -24.33 2.45 -7.82
N GLU A 16 -24.87 2.82 -6.64
CA GLU A 16 -24.20 3.70 -5.68
C GLU A 16 -22.81 3.16 -5.28
N ARG A 17 -22.70 1.83 -5.07
CA ARG A 17 -21.41 1.18 -4.76
C ARG A 17 -20.43 1.29 -5.92
N LYS A 18 -20.90 1.09 -7.13
CA LYS A 18 -20.11 1.21 -8.35
C LYS A 18 -19.62 2.63 -8.57
N GLU A 19 -20.48 3.63 -8.45
CA GLU A 19 -20.10 5.04 -8.53
C GLU A 19 -19.05 5.41 -7.48
N ARG A 20 -19.22 4.94 -6.25
CA ARG A 20 -18.24 5.13 -5.18
C ARG A 20 -16.88 4.52 -5.54
N PHE A 21 -16.85 3.31 -6.12
CA PHE A 21 -15.62 2.68 -6.57
C PHE A 21 -14.93 3.50 -7.65
N LEU A 22 -15.67 3.97 -8.65
CA LEU A 22 -15.12 4.81 -9.72
C LEU A 22 -14.52 6.12 -9.19
N LYS A 23 -15.18 6.75 -8.22
CA LYS A 23 -14.68 7.95 -7.56
C LYS A 23 -13.41 7.71 -6.77
N ILE A 24 -13.35 6.62 -6.00
CA ILE A 24 -12.20 6.30 -5.14
C ILE A 24 -11.01 5.82 -5.98
N ILE A 25 -11.22 4.95 -6.99
CA ILE A 25 -10.14 4.40 -7.81
C ILE A 25 -9.38 5.50 -8.57
N ALA A 26 -10.05 6.57 -8.94
CA ALA A 26 -9.43 7.73 -9.59
C ALA A 26 -8.41 8.46 -8.70
N GLN A 27 -8.46 8.24 -7.38
CA GLN A 27 -7.55 8.82 -6.38
C GLN A 27 -6.47 7.85 -5.88
N ARG A 28 -6.44 6.62 -6.43
CA ARG A 28 -5.46 5.61 -6.01
C ARG A 28 -4.16 5.71 -6.80
N THR A 29 -3.09 5.33 -6.11
CA THR A 29 -1.74 5.33 -6.68
C THR A 29 -0.94 4.09 -6.28
N ASN A 30 -0.09 3.62 -7.20
CA ASN A 30 1.03 2.72 -6.96
C ASN A 30 2.38 3.44 -7.18
N HIS A 31 2.37 4.78 -7.30
CA HIS A 31 3.60 5.54 -7.40
C HIS A 31 4.39 5.51 -6.08
N PHE A 32 3.67 5.49 -4.96
CA PHE A 32 4.21 5.27 -3.62
C PHE A 32 3.65 3.99 -3.02
N THR A 33 4.47 3.29 -2.24
CA THR A 33 4.06 2.16 -1.41
C THR A 33 4.80 2.19 -0.07
N VAL A 34 4.30 1.42 0.91
CA VAL A 34 4.89 1.31 2.25
C VAL A 34 5.31 -0.12 2.49
N ALA A 35 6.53 -0.31 3.01
CA ALA A 35 7.04 -1.58 3.49
C ALA A 35 7.31 -1.49 5.00
N MET A 36 6.74 -2.40 5.77
CA MET A 36 6.89 -2.51 7.21
C MET A 36 7.79 -3.69 7.53
N GLU A 37 8.94 -3.44 8.15
CA GLU A 37 9.91 -4.48 8.50
C GLU A 37 9.74 -4.89 9.97
N ASP A 38 9.35 -6.15 10.19
CA ASP A 38 9.24 -6.82 11.50
C ASP A 38 8.49 -6.02 12.58
N VAL A 39 7.42 -5.32 12.21
CA VAL A 39 6.63 -4.53 13.15
C VAL A 39 5.95 -5.43 14.16
N PHE A 40 6.38 -5.34 15.41
CA PHE A 40 5.95 -6.25 16.50
C PHE A 40 4.45 -6.17 16.80
N GLN A 41 3.89 -4.97 16.83
CA GLN A 41 2.52 -4.75 17.29
C GLN A 41 1.51 -4.80 16.14
N MET A 42 0.58 -5.76 16.17
CA MET A 42 -0.48 -5.92 15.15
C MET A 42 -1.30 -4.64 14.90
N HIS A 43 -1.53 -3.83 15.94
CA HIS A 43 -2.29 -2.61 15.78
C HIS A 43 -1.54 -1.57 14.95
N ASN A 44 -0.20 -1.52 15.00
CA ASN A 44 0.60 -0.62 14.17
C ASN A 44 0.51 -1.00 12.69
N THR A 45 0.69 -2.28 12.35
CA THR A 45 0.51 -2.77 10.97
C THR A 45 -0.89 -2.45 10.44
N SER A 46 -1.92 -2.70 11.26
CA SER A 46 -3.31 -2.44 10.89
C SER A 46 -3.59 -0.94 10.70
N ALA A 47 -3.01 -0.09 11.56
CA ALA A 47 -3.12 1.36 11.44
C ALA A 47 -2.39 1.89 10.18
N VAL A 48 -1.24 1.32 9.83
CA VAL A 48 -0.52 1.66 8.59
C VAL A 48 -1.34 1.30 7.35
N VAL A 49 -1.94 0.11 7.30
CA VAL A 49 -2.83 -0.28 6.19
C VAL A 49 -4.02 0.67 6.07
N ARG A 50 -4.61 1.08 7.19
CA ARG A 50 -5.68 2.09 7.22
C ARG A 50 -5.18 3.45 6.72
N THR A 51 -3.98 3.85 7.07
CA THR A 51 -3.34 5.09 6.59
C THR A 51 -3.11 5.05 5.08
N CYS A 52 -2.63 3.93 4.53
CA CYS A 52 -2.50 3.73 3.09
C CYS A 52 -3.87 3.89 2.39
N GLU A 53 -4.93 3.30 2.97
CA GLU A 53 -6.29 3.43 2.43
C GLU A 53 -6.73 4.90 2.38
N VAL A 54 -6.59 5.63 3.48
CA VAL A 54 -7.02 7.04 3.61
C VAL A 54 -6.31 7.96 2.62
N PHE A 55 -4.99 7.77 2.42
CA PHE A 55 -4.20 8.61 1.50
C PHE A 55 -4.13 8.08 0.07
N GLY A 56 -4.87 7.02 -0.25
CA GLY A 56 -5.01 6.50 -1.62
C GLY A 56 -3.82 5.69 -2.10
N VAL A 57 -2.93 5.23 -1.23
CA VAL A 57 -1.86 4.29 -1.56
C VAL A 57 -2.46 2.89 -1.68
N GLN A 58 -2.33 2.26 -2.87
CA GLN A 58 -3.03 1.02 -3.16
C GLN A 58 -2.34 -0.22 -2.61
N GLN A 59 -1.02 -0.18 -2.42
CA GLN A 59 -0.23 -1.33 -1.99
C GLN A 59 0.47 -1.06 -0.66
N ALA A 60 0.55 -2.11 0.18
CA ALA A 60 1.35 -2.14 1.39
C ALA A 60 2.05 -3.50 1.50
N HIS A 61 3.28 -3.50 2.03
CA HIS A 61 4.12 -4.68 2.15
C HIS A 61 4.46 -4.92 3.62
N SER A 62 4.27 -6.13 4.10
CA SER A 62 4.59 -6.56 5.46
C SER A 62 5.65 -7.64 5.43
N ILE A 63 6.80 -7.37 6.01
CA ILE A 63 7.87 -8.35 6.21
C ILE A 63 7.68 -8.93 7.61
N GLU A 64 7.44 -10.23 7.71
CA GLU A 64 7.00 -10.91 8.93
C GLU A 64 8.01 -12.02 9.33
N GLY A 65 9.30 -11.77 9.13
CA GLY A 65 10.36 -12.76 9.36
C GLY A 65 10.50 -13.20 10.82
N ARG A 66 10.38 -12.25 11.77
CA ARG A 66 10.61 -12.53 13.20
C ARG A 66 9.32 -12.84 13.97
N PHE A 67 8.19 -12.28 13.64
CA PHE A 67 7.01 -12.25 14.50
C PHE A 67 5.74 -12.86 13.89
N GLY A 68 5.78 -13.37 12.66
CA GLY A 68 4.64 -13.96 11.95
C GLY A 68 3.53 -12.98 11.61
N LYS A 69 2.32 -13.47 11.30
CA LYS A 69 1.20 -12.65 10.79
C LYS A 69 0.75 -11.56 11.77
N ARG A 70 0.75 -10.30 11.34
CA ARG A 70 0.54 -9.10 12.16
C ARG A 70 -0.53 -8.13 11.62
N LEU A 71 -1.68 -8.63 11.14
CA LEU A 71 -2.79 -7.79 10.71
C LEU A 71 -4.08 -8.14 11.47
N ASP A 72 -4.67 -7.16 12.17
CA ASP A 72 -5.97 -7.26 12.81
C ASP A 72 -7.03 -6.53 11.98
N ALA A 73 -8.00 -7.28 11.47
CA ALA A 73 -9.08 -6.74 10.65
C ALA A 73 -9.99 -5.74 11.40
N LYS A 74 -10.11 -5.87 12.74
CA LYS A 74 -10.91 -4.95 13.56
C LYS A 74 -10.24 -3.58 13.67
N ILE A 75 -8.92 -3.56 13.82
CA ILE A 75 -8.15 -2.32 13.92
C ILE A 75 -8.04 -1.63 12.56
N ALA A 76 -7.86 -2.39 11.48
CA ALA A 76 -7.84 -1.87 10.12
C ALA A 76 -9.21 -1.33 9.65
N MET A 77 -10.29 -1.54 10.43
CA MET A 77 -11.64 -1.03 10.13
C MET A 77 -12.14 -1.37 8.71
N GLY A 78 -11.71 -2.52 8.19
CA GLY A 78 -12.04 -2.97 6.84
C GLY A 78 -11.15 -2.42 5.73
N ALA A 79 -10.17 -1.56 6.01
CA ALA A 79 -9.23 -1.00 5.02
C ALA A 79 -8.47 -2.07 4.23
N GLN A 80 -8.18 -3.21 4.89
CA GLN A 80 -7.53 -4.36 4.26
C GLN A 80 -8.34 -5.00 3.10
N LYS A 81 -9.60 -4.61 2.92
CA LYS A 81 -10.40 -5.01 1.76
C LYS A 81 -10.10 -4.18 0.51
N TRP A 82 -9.54 -3.00 0.70
CA TRP A 82 -9.38 -1.96 -0.31
C TRP A 82 -7.94 -1.65 -0.66
N VAL A 83 -6.99 -2.15 0.15
CA VAL A 83 -5.53 -2.05 -0.05
C VAL A 83 -4.98 -3.45 -0.27
N ASP A 84 -4.11 -3.60 -1.25
CA ASP A 84 -3.44 -4.86 -1.53
C ASP A 84 -2.27 -5.03 -0.55
N VAL A 85 -2.40 -5.98 0.38
CA VAL A 85 -1.38 -6.25 1.41
C VAL A 85 -0.56 -7.47 1.01
N PHE A 86 0.70 -7.24 0.64
CA PHE A 86 1.67 -8.28 0.31
C PHE A 86 2.48 -8.67 1.54
N ARG A 87 2.75 -9.95 1.71
CA ARG A 87 3.47 -10.50 2.87
C ARG A 87 4.72 -11.23 2.44
N TYR A 88 5.80 -11.03 3.18
CA TYR A 88 7.10 -11.62 2.92
C TYR A 88 7.65 -12.26 4.19
N ASN A 89 8.31 -13.37 4.03
CA ASN A 89 8.98 -14.04 5.14
C ASN A 89 10.37 -13.47 5.43
N ASP A 90 10.92 -12.68 4.50
CA ASP A 90 12.25 -12.07 4.62
C ASP A 90 12.33 -10.74 3.86
N THR A 91 13.28 -9.92 4.27
CA THR A 91 13.52 -8.57 3.74
C THR A 91 13.98 -8.58 2.30
N GLN A 92 14.83 -9.56 1.91
CA GLN A 92 15.39 -9.61 0.55
C GLN A 92 14.30 -9.84 -0.50
N SER A 93 13.43 -10.80 -0.27
CA SER A 93 12.29 -11.09 -1.17
C SER A 93 11.40 -9.88 -1.39
N CYS A 94 11.19 -9.06 -0.36
CA CYS A 94 10.42 -7.81 -0.46
C CYS A 94 11.16 -6.79 -1.32
N ILE A 95 12.45 -6.54 -1.05
CA ILE A 95 13.29 -5.60 -1.81
C ILE A 95 13.34 -5.99 -3.29
N ASP A 96 13.62 -7.26 -3.58
CA ASP A 96 13.75 -7.76 -4.95
C ASP A 96 12.43 -7.60 -5.72
N THR A 97 11.30 -7.91 -5.06
CA THR A 97 9.97 -7.72 -5.65
C THR A 97 9.71 -6.25 -5.99
N LEU A 98 10.01 -5.34 -5.06
CA LEU A 98 9.80 -3.91 -5.26
C LEU A 98 10.71 -3.34 -6.35
N ARG A 99 11.98 -3.73 -6.39
CA ARG A 99 12.92 -3.34 -7.45
C ARG A 99 12.47 -3.84 -8.82
N ALA A 100 12.00 -5.08 -8.93
CA ALA A 100 11.44 -5.64 -10.16
C ALA A 100 10.20 -4.87 -10.66
N GLN A 101 9.47 -4.20 -9.75
CA GLN A 101 8.33 -3.33 -10.08
C GLN A 101 8.74 -1.87 -10.33
N GLY A 102 10.04 -1.55 -10.35
CA GLY A 102 10.60 -0.23 -10.64
C GLY A 102 10.59 0.74 -9.46
N TYR A 103 10.43 0.28 -8.22
CA TYR A 103 10.54 1.14 -7.06
C TYR A 103 12.02 1.38 -6.67
N GLN A 104 12.35 2.63 -6.35
CA GLN A 104 13.50 2.91 -5.50
C GLN A 104 13.16 2.56 -4.04
N ILE A 105 14.16 2.07 -3.32
CA ILE A 105 14.05 1.73 -1.89
C ILE A 105 14.40 2.96 -1.06
N VAL A 106 13.45 3.44 -0.27
CA VAL A 106 13.59 4.61 0.58
C VAL A 106 13.59 4.18 2.04
N ALA A 107 14.71 4.29 2.72
CA ALA A 107 14.81 4.00 4.15
C ALA A 107 14.39 5.22 4.98
N THR A 108 13.38 5.08 5.84
CA THR A 108 13.00 6.13 6.79
C THR A 108 13.83 6.02 8.06
N THR A 109 14.60 7.06 8.37
CA THR A 109 15.49 7.05 9.55
C THR A 109 15.76 8.47 10.03
N PRO A 110 15.83 8.72 11.36
CA PRO A 110 16.21 10.03 11.90
C PRO A 110 17.73 10.30 11.89
N HIS A 111 18.56 9.25 11.73
CA HIS A 111 19.99 9.29 12.11
C HIS A 111 21.00 9.44 10.98
N LYS A 112 20.56 9.57 9.70
CA LYS A 112 21.49 9.67 8.55
C LYS A 112 21.34 11.01 7.84
N ASP A 113 22.34 11.35 7.02
CA ASP A 113 22.19 12.37 5.99
C ASP A 113 21.08 11.94 5.05
N ALA A 114 19.90 12.47 5.31
CA ALA A 114 18.65 12.08 4.68
C ALA A 114 17.92 13.33 4.18
N TYR A 115 17.17 13.16 3.11
CA TYR A 115 16.29 14.23 2.63
C TYR A 115 15.20 14.51 3.66
N PHE A 116 14.90 15.79 3.88
CA PHE A 116 13.67 16.17 4.55
C PHE A 116 12.47 15.94 3.62
N LEU A 117 11.32 15.69 4.20
CA LEU A 117 10.08 15.41 3.43
C LEU A 117 9.80 16.48 2.36
N ASN A 118 10.06 17.77 2.67
CA ASN A 118 9.83 18.87 1.73
C ASN A 118 10.70 18.78 0.48
N ASP A 119 11.94 18.28 0.64
CA ASP A 119 12.96 18.24 -0.41
C ASP A 119 12.98 16.91 -1.15
N PHE A 120 12.15 15.95 -0.74
CA PHE A 120 12.11 14.62 -1.35
C PHE A 120 11.67 14.69 -2.82
N ASP A 121 12.44 14.04 -3.69
CA ASP A 121 12.13 13.91 -5.12
C ASP A 121 10.98 12.91 -5.33
N ILE A 122 9.82 13.45 -5.68
CA ILE A 122 8.60 12.67 -5.91
C ILE A 122 8.48 12.12 -7.34
N THR A 123 9.44 12.40 -8.22
CA THR A 123 9.34 11.95 -9.63
C THR A 123 9.58 10.46 -9.78
N LYS A 124 10.28 9.84 -8.84
CA LYS A 124 10.60 8.42 -8.85
C LYS A 124 9.58 7.61 -8.08
N LYS A 125 9.20 6.46 -8.63
CA LYS A 125 8.37 5.47 -7.95
C LYS A 125 9.07 4.97 -6.70
N SER A 126 8.47 5.10 -5.50
CA SER A 126 9.19 4.95 -4.23
C SER A 126 8.48 4.01 -3.26
N ALA A 127 9.24 3.09 -2.68
CA ALA A 127 8.83 2.23 -1.58
C ALA A 127 9.46 2.71 -0.28
N PHE A 128 8.64 3.23 0.64
CA PHE A 128 9.08 3.73 1.93
C PHE A 128 9.13 2.61 2.95
N PHE A 129 10.33 2.29 3.43
CA PHE A 129 10.56 1.27 4.45
C PHE A 129 10.53 1.89 5.85
N PHE A 130 9.76 1.28 6.73
CA PHE A 130 9.63 1.62 8.14
C PHE A 130 9.99 0.41 8.98
N GLY A 131 10.89 0.58 9.94
CA GLY A 131 11.34 -0.46 10.85
C GLY A 131 10.57 -0.49 12.16
N THR A 132 11.11 -1.26 13.11
CA THR A 132 10.57 -1.33 14.47
C THR A 132 10.78 -0.02 15.23
N GLU A 133 9.92 0.26 16.23
CA GLU A 133 10.06 1.46 17.08
C GLU A 133 11.35 1.44 17.90
N LYS A 134 11.87 0.27 18.25
CA LYS A 134 13.04 0.11 19.11
C LYS A 134 14.36 0.04 18.36
N GLU A 135 14.40 -0.75 17.28
CA GLU A 135 15.65 -1.05 16.57
C GLU A 135 15.76 -0.29 15.23
N GLY A 136 14.64 0.29 14.77
CA GLY A 136 14.56 0.91 13.44
C GLY A 136 14.59 -0.13 12.32
N LEU A 137 15.14 0.24 11.18
CA LEU A 137 15.35 -0.61 10.01
C LEU A 137 16.58 -1.48 10.18
N SER A 138 16.54 -2.70 9.65
CA SER A 138 17.68 -3.61 9.64
C SER A 138 18.87 -3.06 8.84
N ALA A 139 20.08 -3.55 9.15
CA ALA A 139 21.28 -3.24 8.36
C ALA A 139 21.12 -3.65 6.89
N GLN A 140 20.31 -4.67 6.60
CA GLN A 140 20.02 -5.14 5.27
C GLN A 140 19.24 -4.11 4.46
N VAL A 141 18.18 -3.51 5.00
CA VAL A 141 17.46 -2.41 4.33
C VAL A 141 18.35 -1.20 4.18
N LEU A 142 19.06 -0.80 5.26
CA LEU A 142 19.91 0.39 5.25
C LEU A 142 21.05 0.32 4.23
N SER A 143 21.62 -0.87 4.00
CA SER A 143 22.70 -1.06 3.01
C SER A 143 22.19 -1.11 1.55
N GLN A 144 20.93 -1.45 1.34
CA GLN A 144 20.31 -1.56 0.03
C GLN A 144 19.40 -0.37 -0.34
N ALA A 145 19.26 0.61 0.58
CA ALA A 145 18.46 1.80 0.32
C ALA A 145 19.11 2.68 -0.76
N ASP A 146 18.31 3.10 -1.73
CA ASP A 146 18.73 4.04 -2.78
C ASP A 146 18.75 5.47 -2.26
N THR A 147 17.94 5.77 -1.24
CA THR A 147 17.89 7.08 -0.58
C THR A 147 17.33 6.97 0.84
N PHE A 148 17.54 8.01 1.62
CA PHE A 148 17.11 8.11 3.01
C PHE A 148 16.16 9.29 3.18
N LEU A 149 15.12 9.08 4.00
CA LEU A 149 14.08 10.07 4.27
C LEU A 149 13.96 10.29 5.77
N LYS A 150 13.88 11.56 6.21
CA LYS A 150 13.67 11.92 7.63
C LYS A 150 12.50 12.87 7.82
N ILE A 151 11.81 12.68 8.93
CA ILE A 151 10.81 13.62 9.44
C ILE A 151 11.56 14.59 10.38
N PRO A 152 11.45 15.92 10.19
CA PRO A 152 12.09 16.86 11.11
C PRO A 152 11.47 16.72 12.50
N MET A 153 12.33 16.51 13.50
CA MET A 153 11.94 16.45 14.91
C MET A 153 12.78 17.46 15.70
N VAL A 154 12.15 18.23 16.58
CA VAL A 154 12.79 19.29 17.35
C VAL A 154 12.65 19.09 18.87
N GLY A 155 12.06 17.99 19.28
CA GLY A 155 11.86 17.63 20.68
C GLY A 155 12.98 16.73 21.23
N PHE A 156 12.86 16.34 22.50
CA PHE A 156 13.76 15.38 23.14
C PHE A 156 13.56 13.94 22.66
N THR A 157 12.38 13.63 22.12
CA THR A 157 12.06 12.30 21.60
C THR A 157 12.63 12.15 20.19
N GLU A 158 13.41 11.09 19.98
CA GLU A 158 14.15 10.82 18.74
C GLU A 158 13.40 9.93 17.74
N SER A 159 12.21 9.44 18.11
CA SER A 159 11.39 8.57 17.25
C SER A 159 9.92 8.87 17.40
N LEU A 160 9.13 8.50 16.37
CA LEU A 160 7.68 8.50 16.36
C LEU A 160 7.15 7.06 16.34
N ASN A 161 5.94 6.85 16.85
CA ASN A 161 5.23 5.62 16.54
C ASN A 161 5.15 5.43 15.03
N ILE A 162 5.35 4.19 14.55
CA ILE A 162 5.43 3.89 13.11
C ILE A 162 4.18 4.36 12.34
N SER A 163 2.97 4.18 12.91
CA SER A 163 1.74 4.59 12.23
C SER A 163 1.63 6.11 12.10
N VAL A 164 2.19 6.86 13.05
CA VAL A 164 2.28 8.32 12.99
C VAL A 164 3.30 8.74 11.94
N ALA A 165 4.48 8.12 11.92
CA ALA A 165 5.51 8.41 10.93
C ALA A 165 4.99 8.15 9.49
N VAL A 166 4.35 7.01 9.26
CA VAL A 166 3.72 6.69 7.97
C VAL A 166 2.66 7.72 7.59
N ALA A 167 1.81 8.15 8.55
CA ALA A 167 0.77 9.14 8.26
C ALA A 167 1.35 10.49 7.83
N ILE A 168 2.40 10.97 8.48
CA ILE A 168 3.08 12.22 8.12
C ILE A 168 3.70 12.10 6.73
N VAL A 169 4.43 11.03 6.46
CA VAL A 169 5.09 10.80 5.16
C VAL A 169 4.06 10.72 4.04
N LEU A 170 3.03 9.89 4.19
CA LEU A 170 2.02 9.70 3.15
C LEU A 170 1.18 10.95 2.93
N GLN A 171 0.76 11.65 4.00
CA GLN A 171 -0.02 12.87 3.87
C GLN A 171 0.73 13.91 3.04
N GLN A 172 1.99 14.19 3.39
CA GLN A 172 2.76 15.24 2.75
C GLN A 172 3.16 14.86 1.32
N LEU A 173 3.66 13.64 1.11
CA LEU A 173 4.16 13.24 -0.20
C LEU A 173 3.03 12.94 -1.19
N THR A 174 1.89 12.38 -0.77
CA THR A 174 0.75 12.20 -1.67
C THR A 174 0.05 13.52 -2.02
N ASP A 175 0.03 14.51 -1.12
CA ASP A 175 -0.46 15.85 -1.45
C ASP A 175 0.45 16.54 -2.46
N LYS A 176 1.78 16.51 -2.25
CA LYS A 176 2.79 17.02 -3.20
C LYS A 176 2.66 16.32 -4.56
N LEU A 177 2.48 14.99 -4.57
CA LEU A 177 2.34 14.20 -5.78
C LEU A 177 1.09 14.58 -6.59
N ARG A 178 -0.06 14.77 -5.94
CA ARG A 178 -1.32 15.15 -6.60
C ARG A 178 -1.31 16.54 -7.21
N ARG A 179 -0.44 17.42 -6.70
CA ARG A 179 -0.25 18.80 -7.24
C ARG A 179 0.84 18.87 -8.30
N SER A 180 1.52 17.78 -8.60
CA SER A 180 2.61 17.71 -9.58
C SER A 180 2.13 17.24 -10.95
N GLU A 181 3.00 17.36 -11.95
CA GLU A 181 2.79 16.82 -13.31
C GLU A 181 3.17 15.34 -13.43
N VAL A 182 3.54 14.67 -12.33
CA VAL A 182 3.89 13.25 -12.34
C VAL A 182 2.64 12.41 -12.64
N ALA A 183 2.77 11.44 -13.53
CA ALA A 183 1.71 10.46 -13.82
C ALA A 183 1.63 9.44 -12.67
N TRP A 184 0.87 9.76 -11.63
CA TRP A 184 0.79 9.00 -10.39
C TRP A 184 -0.37 8.03 -10.30
N GLN A 185 -1.38 8.19 -11.13
CA GLN A 185 -2.59 7.36 -11.07
C GLN A 185 -2.30 5.92 -11.49
N LEU A 186 -3.14 5.02 -11.04
CA LEU A 186 -3.09 3.62 -11.49
C LEU A 186 -3.25 3.55 -13.01
N SER A 187 -2.44 2.71 -13.65
CA SER A 187 -2.63 2.35 -15.06
C SER A 187 -3.99 1.68 -15.29
N ASP A 188 -4.46 1.64 -16.53
CA ASP A 188 -5.74 1.02 -16.89
C ASP A 188 -5.83 -0.45 -16.44
N ASN A 189 -4.74 -1.19 -16.53
CA ASN A 189 -4.65 -2.57 -16.05
C ASN A 189 -4.77 -2.67 -14.53
N GLU A 190 -4.04 -1.83 -13.80
CA GLU A 190 -4.10 -1.79 -12.34
C GLU A 190 -5.51 -1.38 -11.87
N ARG A 191 -6.10 -0.35 -12.48
CA ARG A 191 -7.48 0.08 -12.19
C ARG A 191 -8.48 -1.05 -12.41
N LEU A 192 -8.40 -1.74 -13.55
CA LEU A 192 -9.28 -2.85 -13.86
C LEU A 192 -9.17 -3.99 -12.84
N ASN A 193 -7.95 -4.38 -12.50
CA ASN A 193 -7.69 -5.45 -11.54
C ASN A 193 -8.17 -5.08 -10.13
N THR A 194 -7.92 -3.85 -9.71
CA THR A 194 -8.38 -3.33 -8.41
C THR A 194 -9.91 -3.26 -8.35
N LEU A 195 -10.59 -2.79 -9.39
CA LEU A 195 -12.06 -2.77 -9.45
C LEU A 195 -12.64 -4.18 -9.39
N ILE A 196 -12.06 -5.16 -10.09
CA ILE A 196 -12.46 -6.57 -9.99
C ILE A 196 -12.29 -7.07 -8.57
N HIS A 197 -11.15 -6.78 -7.93
CA HIS A 197 -10.88 -7.18 -6.55
C HIS A 197 -11.91 -6.58 -5.59
N TRP A 198 -12.15 -5.28 -5.63
CA TRP A 198 -13.10 -4.59 -4.76
C TRP A 198 -14.55 -5.08 -4.98
N THR A 199 -14.92 -5.33 -6.24
CA THR A 199 -16.25 -5.87 -6.55
C THR A 199 -16.43 -7.25 -5.96
N LYS A 200 -15.41 -8.14 -6.10
CA LYS A 200 -15.42 -9.46 -5.46
C LYS A 200 -15.56 -9.38 -3.93
N GLN A 201 -14.83 -8.46 -3.29
CA GLN A 201 -14.90 -8.24 -1.83
C GLN A 201 -16.28 -7.75 -1.34
N SER A 202 -17.10 -7.22 -2.24
CA SER A 202 -18.44 -6.67 -1.94
C SER A 202 -19.57 -7.65 -2.17
N ILE A 203 -19.31 -8.76 -2.86
CA ILE A 203 -20.31 -9.77 -3.19
C ILE A 203 -20.33 -10.87 -2.13
N ARG A 204 -21.50 -11.10 -1.55
CA ARG A 204 -21.71 -12.26 -0.68
C ARG A 204 -21.70 -13.53 -1.55
N ASN A 205 -20.99 -14.59 -1.11
CA ASN A 205 -20.86 -15.84 -1.85
C ASN A 205 -20.28 -15.66 -3.27
N VAL A 206 -19.24 -14.84 -3.39
CA VAL A 206 -18.57 -14.52 -4.66
C VAL A 206 -18.12 -15.77 -5.45
N ASN A 207 -17.78 -16.86 -4.78
CA ASN A 207 -17.34 -18.10 -5.42
C ASN A 207 -18.46 -18.72 -6.29
N ASP A 208 -19.70 -18.71 -5.82
CA ASP A 208 -20.85 -19.22 -6.60
C ASP A 208 -21.10 -18.35 -7.85
N VAL A 209 -20.89 -17.05 -7.72
CA VAL A 209 -21.01 -16.09 -8.84
C VAL A 209 -19.91 -16.33 -9.87
N LEU A 210 -18.69 -16.60 -9.44
CA LEU A 210 -17.55 -16.90 -10.32
C LEU A 210 -17.73 -18.25 -11.04
N THR A 211 -18.23 -19.29 -10.36
CA THR A 211 -18.51 -20.59 -10.97
C THR A 211 -19.52 -20.43 -12.12
N ARG A 212 -20.63 -19.72 -11.88
CA ARG A 212 -21.62 -19.43 -12.94
C ARG A 212 -21.04 -18.64 -14.12
N TYR A 213 -20.13 -17.72 -13.85
CA TYR A 213 -19.46 -16.96 -14.90
C TYR A 213 -18.62 -17.87 -15.81
N GLU A 214 -17.86 -18.81 -15.24
CA GLU A 214 -17.06 -19.77 -16.03
C GLU A 214 -17.95 -20.74 -16.82
N GLU A 215 -19.08 -21.20 -16.27
CA GLU A 215 -20.08 -22.01 -16.98
C GLU A 215 -20.60 -21.28 -18.22
N ILE A 216 -21.04 -20.02 -18.06
CA ILE A 216 -21.53 -19.19 -19.17
C ILE A 216 -20.44 -19.00 -20.24
N LYS A 217 -19.21 -18.76 -19.83
CA LYS A 217 -18.08 -18.53 -20.73
C LYS A 217 -17.74 -19.79 -21.56
N ASN A 218 -17.90 -20.98 -20.99
CA ASN A 218 -17.62 -22.25 -21.66
C ASN A 218 -18.76 -22.71 -22.60
N THR A 219 -19.93 -22.07 -22.52
CA THR A 219 -21.10 -22.37 -23.35
C THR A 219 -21.21 -21.45 -24.57
N LEU A 220 -20.42 -20.36 -24.61
CA LEU A 220 -20.32 -19.38 -25.72
C LEU A 220 -19.04 -19.58 -26.52
#